data_662a8fb1d8363905fa2868c4fd9f0d54
#
_entry.id   662a8fb1d8363905fa2868c4fd9f0d54
#
_cell.length_a   1.000
_cell.length_b   1.000
_cell.length_c   1.000
_cell.angle_alpha   90.00
_cell.angle_beta   90.00
_cell.angle_gamma   90.00
#
_symmetry.space_group_name_H-M   'P 1'
#
loop_
_entity.id
_entity.type
_entity.pdbx_description
1 polymer ?
#
loop_
_entity_poly.entity_id
_entity_poly.type
_entity_poly.pdbx_seq_one_letter_code
_entity_poly.pdbx_strand_id
1 'polypeptide(L)'
;MEDSKKLHRDFQGNILLVLFLNAVIKPLYLLGIDRGVQNILPPEEYGVYFTLFNLSFIFQILSDFGLQSWLTRTCALNAQEAREQYPYFLCLKAILSLLYVTLTSLVAFFLGFWTKYPLFLTVILLFQLSSSFLLFLRATLSGLGFYRLDSILSITDKGLSILVMGTFLCVPSLHSQITIVLFTSVQLLSILLTIGIALFILFKNAFCFKLHFDISKLKLLLKEGLPYAILVLLMSTSSRIDTLIIPFFSSDKFSSSAIYAGSFRILEAVNIIGYLFAGLLLPLFSKSIHQKETTANLANIAIRLLWTITLPLAIGFSIFSEGIIPILYKNVTPEMVHTFSILILALIPMSGNYIYGTLLTASGSLWSMNRIFVLILGFNLVLIFVLLPLLSIPGVALASLITQSLALILQINLCIKKQLVKRSLSLILSILIFSFLTMLFIFLTKLYLPFKPANIPFILLAGLLSTGIAMISTGMIKKNEWTHLFSETIR
;
A
#
# COMPACT_ATOMS: atom_id res chain seq x y z
N MET A 1 -17.87 7.04 -33.51
CA MET A 1 -16.40 7.14 -33.45
C MET A 1 -15.91 8.33 -32.61
N GLU A 2 -16.52 9.50 -32.69
CA GLU A 2 -16.18 10.68 -31.87
C GLU A 2 -16.50 10.48 -30.39
N ASP A 3 -17.66 9.91 -30.05
CA ASP A 3 -18.04 9.59 -28.67
C ASP A 3 -17.08 8.58 -28.01
N SER A 4 -16.62 7.58 -28.76
CA SER A 4 -15.64 6.60 -28.25
C SER A 4 -14.27 7.25 -27.96
N LYS A 5 -13.80 8.18 -28.79
CA LYS A 5 -12.55 8.93 -28.58
C LYS A 5 -12.67 9.90 -27.41
N LYS A 6 -13.82 10.55 -27.24
CA LYS A 6 -14.10 11.44 -26.12
C LYS A 6 -14.14 10.67 -24.81
N LEU A 7 -14.83 9.52 -24.79
CA LEU A 7 -14.89 8.63 -23.62
C LEU A 7 -13.49 8.12 -23.21
N HIS A 8 -12.64 7.78 -24.18
CA HIS A 8 -11.25 7.33 -23.95
C HIS A 8 -10.37 8.46 -23.39
N ARG A 9 -10.48 9.68 -23.93
CA ARG A 9 -9.73 10.85 -23.45
C ARG A 9 -10.15 11.26 -22.05
N ASP A 10 -11.45 11.23 -21.76
CA ASP A 10 -11.99 11.53 -20.43
C ASP A 10 -11.58 10.45 -19.41
N PHE A 11 -11.54 9.20 -19.83
CA PHE A 11 -11.06 8.09 -19.00
C PHE A 11 -9.55 8.23 -18.68
N GLN A 12 -8.72 8.54 -19.67
CA GLN A 12 -7.28 8.75 -19.46
C GLN A 12 -6.99 9.96 -18.56
N GLY A 13 -7.68 11.09 -18.79
CA GLY A 13 -7.55 12.27 -17.94
C GLY A 13 -7.96 12.02 -16.49
N ASN A 14 -9.02 11.24 -16.28
CA ASN A 14 -9.49 10.86 -14.96
C ASN A 14 -8.50 9.92 -14.25
N ILE A 15 -7.91 8.94 -14.94
CA ILE A 15 -6.87 8.07 -14.36
C ILE A 15 -5.63 8.86 -13.94
N LEU A 16 -5.14 9.76 -14.79
CA LEU A 16 -3.99 10.61 -14.45
C LEU A 16 -4.29 11.49 -13.24
N LEU A 17 -5.49 12.05 -13.15
CA LEU A 17 -5.93 12.81 -11.98
C LEU A 17 -5.93 11.95 -10.71
N VAL A 18 -6.48 10.72 -10.77
CA VAL A 18 -6.46 9.75 -9.65
C VAL A 18 -5.04 9.50 -9.17
N LEU A 19 -4.15 9.19 -10.11
CA LEU A 19 -2.77 8.86 -9.82
C LEU A 19 -2.06 10.04 -9.17
N PHE A 20 -2.19 11.24 -9.75
CA PHE A 20 -1.59 12.46 -9.23
C PHE A 20 -2.12 12.79 -7.82
N LEU A 21 -3.42 12.81 -7.62
CA LEU A 21 -4.03 13.12 -6.34
C LEU A 21 -3.61 12.12 -5.25
N ASN A 22 -3.61 10.82 -5.55
CA ASN A 22 -3.17 9.81 -4.59
C ASN A 22 -1.65 9.86 -4.33
N ALA A 23 -0.84 10.17 -5.36
CA ALA A 23 0.62 10.31 -5.22
C ALA A 23 1.04 11.55 -4.42
N VAL A 24 0.18 12.56 -4.29
CA VAL A 24 0.46 13.78 -3.51
C VAL A 24 -0.20 13.73 -2.14
N ILE A 25 -1.51 13.50 -2.07
CA ILE A 25 -2.27 13.65 -0.83
C ILE A 25 -1.92 12.56 0.20
N LYS A 26 -1.72 11.32 -0.22
CA LYS A 26 -1.39 10.24 0.71
C LYS A 26 0.02 10.38 1.33
N PRO A 27 1.09 10.64 0.57
CA PRO A 27 2.39 10.95 1.16
C PRO A 27 2.34 12.21 2.04
N LEU A 28 1.63 13.26 1.64
CA LEU A 28 1.45 14.47 2.44
C LEU A 28 0.75 14.15 3.77
N TYR A 29 -0.26 13.28 3.78
CA TYR A 29 -0.91 12.81 4.99
C TYR A 29 0.09 12.03 5.87
N LEU A 30 0.81 11.06 5.31
CA LEU A 30 1.74 10.21 6.08
C LEU A 30 2.94 11.00 6.63
N LEU A 31 3.59 11.79 5.78
CA LEU A 31 4.81 12.51 6.15
C LEU A 31 4.55 13.89 6.77
N GLY A 32 3.38 14.47 6.54
CA GLY A 32 2.97 15.73 7.15
C GLY A 32 2.23 15.52 8.46
N ILE A 33 1.09 14.86 8.40
CA ILE A 33 0.16 14.74 9.54
C ILE A 33 0.54 13.60 10.48
N ASP A 34 0.64 12.37 9.99
CA ASP A 34 0.91 11.19 10.82
C ASP A 34 2.28 11.32 11.53
N ARG A 35 3.33 11.68 10.77
CA ARG A 35 4.65 12.02 11.33
C ARG A 35 4.58 13.21 12.30
N GLY A 36 3.81 14.26 11.98
CA GLY A 36 3.62 15.42 12.85
C GLY A 36 3.05 15.03 14.21
N VAL A 37 2.04 14.16 14.22
CA VAL A 37 1.46 13.59 15.44
C VAL A 37 2.49 12.72 16.18
N GLN A 38 3.26 11.88 15.48
CA GLN A 38 4.33 11.08 16.09
C GLN A 38 5.39 11.94 16.77
N ASN A 39 5.69 13.13 16.25
CA ASN A 39 6.66 14.07 16.82
C ASN A 39 6.16 14.81 18.07
N ILE A 40 4.86 14.77 18.36
CA ILE A 40 4.25 15.44 19.51
C ILE A 40 3.91 14.43 20.61
N LEU A 41 3.39 13.26 20.23
CA LEU A 41 3.01 12.22 21.17
C LEU A 41 4.24 11.55 21.82
N PRO A 42 4.10 11.08 23.07
CA PRO A 42 5.07 10.16 23.67
C PRO A 42 5.27 8.94 22.78
N PRO A 43 6.52 8.44 22.61
CA PRO A 43 6.80 7.27 21.77
C PRO A 43 5.94 6.03 22.12
N GLU A 44 5.69 5.79 23.41
CA GLU A 44 4.86 4.68 23.87
C GLU A 44 3.41 4.79 23.36
N GLU A 45 2.79 5.97 23.46
CA GLU A 45 1.42 6.20 22.98
C GLU A 45 1.31 6.02 21.48
N TYR A 46 2.24 6.58 20.71
CA TYR A 46 2.25 6.41 19.27
C TYR A 46 2.50 4.95 18.86
N GLY A 47 3.35 4.24 19.60
CA GLY A 47 3.59 2.80 19.40
C GLY A 47 2.32 1.96 19.63
N VAL A 48 1.52 2.28 20.66
CA VAL A 48 0.21 1.66 20.88
C VAL A 48 -0.73 1.91 19.70
N TYR A 49 -0.81 3.19 19.23
CA TYR A 49 -1.59 3.54 18.05
C TYR A 49 -1.17 2.71 16.84
N PHE A 50 0.12 2.67 16.55
CA PHE A 50 0.66 1.98 15.38
C PHE A 50 0.39 0.46 15.43
N THR A 51 0.54 -0.16 16.59
CA THR A 51 0.28 -1.59 16.79
C THR A 51 -1.19 -1.93 16.59
N LEU A 52 -2.11 -1.20 17.25
CA LEU A 52 -3.55 -1.44 17.15
C LEU A 52 -4.10 -1.11 15.76
N PHE A 53 -3.58 -0.07 15.12
CA PHE A 53 -3.94 0.27 13.74
C PHE A 53 -3.59 -0.89 12.79
N ASN A 54 -2.39 -1.44 12.90
CA ASN A 54 -1.96 -2.55 12.03
C ASN A 54 -2.69 -3.85 12.36
N LEU A 55 -2.96 -4.16 13.63
CA LEU A 55 -3.80 -5.28 14.03
C LEU A 55 -5.17 -5.19 13.34
N SER A 56 -5.84 -4.05 13.50
CA SER A 56 -7.15 -3.81 12.93
C SER A 56 -7.13 -3.86 11.39
N PHE A 57 -6.08 -3.32 10.76
CA PHE A 57 -5.89 -3.32 9.31
C PHE A 57 -5.70 -4.73 8.73
N ILE A 58 -4.94 -5.61 9.39
CA ILE A 58 -4.75 -7.00 8.95
C ILE A 58 -6.11 -7.72 8.85
N PHE A 59 -6.96 -7.56 9.87
CA PHE A 59 -8.26 -8.20 9.87
C PHE A 59 -9.32 -7.49 9.02
N GLN A 60 -9.09 -6.25 8.57
CA GLN A 60 -10.04 -5.48 7.77
C GLN A 60 -10.48 -6.21 6.49
N ILE A 61 -9.61 -7.03 5.90
CA ILE A 61 -9.95 -7.81 4.71
C ILE A 61 -11.12 -8.77 4.95
N LEU A 62 -11.31 -9.24 6.18
CA LEU A 62 -12.44 -10.10 6.53
C LEU A 62 -13.78 -9.39 6.33
N SER A 63 -13.82 -8.05 6.44
CA SER A 63 -15.01 -7.26 6.18
C SER A 63 -15.28 -7.03 4.69
N ASP A 64 -14.35 -7.38 3.79
CA ASP A 64 -14.52 -7.20 2.35
C ASP A 64 -14.67 -8.52 1.59
N PHE A 65 -13.82 -9.48 1.85
CA PHE A 65 -13.85 -10.83 1.25
C PHE A 65 -13.95 -10.85 -0.28
N GLY A 66 -13.40 -9.80 -0.97
CA GLY A 66 -13.44 -9.68 -2.42
C GLY A 66 -14.74 -9.04 -2.97
N LEU A 67 -15.64 -8.58 -2.11
CA LEU A 67 -16.90 -7.93 -2.49
C LEU A 67 -16.69 -6.72 -3.40
N GLN A 68 -15.65 -5.92 -3.15
CA GLN A 68 -15.33 -4.75 -3.96
C GLN A 68 -15.13 -5.12 -5.43
N SER A 69 -14.30 -6.12 -5.71
CA SER A 69 -13.99 -6.54 -7.08
C SER A 69 -15.21 -7.09 -7.78
N TRP A 70 -16.01 -7.86 -7.06
CA TRP A 70 -17.23 -8.44 -7.62
C TRP A 70 -18.30 -7.40 -7.90
N LEU A 71 -18.54 -6.50 -6.95
CA LEU A 71 -19.50 -5.41 -7.09
C LEU A 71 -19.12 -4.47 -8.25
N THR A 72 -17.84 -4.09 -8.36
CA THR A 72 -17.36 -3.28 -9.49
C THR A 72 -17.64 -3.97 -10.83
N ARG A 73 -17.37 -5.28 -10.93
CA ARG A 73 -17.64 -6.05 -12.13
C ARG A 73 -19.14 -6.12 -12.47
N THR A 74 -19.98 -6.41 -11.48
CA THR A 74 -21.44 -6.51 -11.68
C THR A 74 -22.02 -5.16 -12.11
N CYS A 75 -21.63 -4.07 -11.47
CA CYS A 75 -22.05 -2.72 -11.87
C CYS A 75 -21.61 -2.35 -13.28
N ALA A 76 -20.39 -2.76 -13.69
CA ALA A 76 -19.86 -2.46 -15.02
C ALA A 76 -20.54 -3.27 -16.13
N LEU A 77 -20.99 -4.50 -15.84
CA LEU A 77 -21.67 -5.36 -16.81
C LEU A 77 -23.14 -4.99 -16.98
N ASN A 78 -23.86 -4.78 -15.88
CA ASN A 78 -25.29 -4.47 -15.89
C ASN A 78 -25.66 -3.69 -14.62
N ALA A 79 -25.81 -2.37 -14.76
CA ALA A 79 -26.16 -1.48 -13.66
C ALA A 79 -27.53 -1.78 -13.04
N GLN A 80 -28.50 -2.29 -13.82
CA GLN A 80 -29.83 -2.62 -13.30
C GLN A 80 -29.77 -3.89 -12.45
N GLU A 81 -29.12 -4.93 -12.92
CA GLU A 81 -28.88 -6.16 -12.16
C GLU A 81 -28.10 -5.90 -10.88
N ALA A 82 -27.09 -5.00 -10.93
CA ALA A 82 -26.37 -4.56 -9.77
C ALA A 82 -27.28 -3.92 -8.71
N ARG A 83 -28.25 -3.07 -9.11
CA ARG A 83 -29.21 -2.46 -8.19
C ARG A 83 -30.14 -3.51 -7.54
N GLU A 84 -30.58 -4.51 -8.30
CA GLU A 84 -31.40 -5.60 -7.79
C GLU A 84 -30.64 -6.52 -6.82
N GLN A 85 -29.36 -6.74 -7.07
CA GLN A 85 -28.50 -7.57 -6.22
C GLN A 85 -27.92 -6.82 -5.04
N TYR A 86 -27.91 -5.48 -5.03
CA TYR A 86 -27.28 -4.65 -4.02
C TYR A 86 -27.71 -4.96 -2.57
N PRO A 87 -28.99 -5.26 -2.28
CA PRO A 87 -29.42 -5.69 -0.95
C PRO A 87 -28.72 -6.96 -0.43
N TYR A 88 -28.36 -7.90 -1.30
CA TYR A 88 -27.62 -9.12 -0.91
C TYR A 88 -26.16 -8.81 -0.63
N PHE A 89 -25.54 -7.93 -1.44
CA PHE A 89 -24.17 -7.45 -1.19
C PHE A 89 -24.08 -6.70 0.15
N LEU A 90 -25.06 -5.86 0.46
CA LEU A 90 -25.13 -5.15 1.75
C LEU A 90 -25.30 -6.11 2.92
N CYS A 91 -26.14 -7.13 2.78
CA CYS A 91 -26.34 -8.14 3.81
C CYS A 91 -25.03 -8.91 4.06
N LEU A 92 -24.33 -9.35 3.01
CA LEU A 92 -23.05 -10.02 3.14
C LEU A 92 -22.01 -9.08 3.76
N LYS A 93 -21.98 -7.80 3.33
CA LYS A 93 -21.09 -6.79 3.92
C LYS A 93 -21.32 -6.62 5.43
N ALA A 94 -22.57 -6.61 5.88
CA ALA A 94 -22.92 -6.50 7.29
C ALA A 94 -22.44 -7.73 8.09
N ILE A 95 -22.65 -8.94 7.57
CA ILE A 95 -22.19 -10.20 8.19
C ILE A 95 -20.66 -10.24 8.30
N LEU A 96 -19.95 -9.91 7.21
CA LEU A 96 -18.49 -9.87 7.19
C LEU A 96 -17.93 -8.77 8.10
N SER A 97 -18.61 -7.65 8.20
CA SER A 97 -18.27 -6.57 9.13
C SER A 97 -18.40 -7.01 10.60
N LEU A 98 -19.44 -7.76 10.93
CA LEU A 98 -19.61 -8.36 12.26
C LEU A 98 -18.49 -9.37 12.55
N LEU A 99 -18.17 -10.24 11.59
CA LEU A 99 -17.05 -11.18 11.70
C LEU A 99 -15.72 -10.46 11.97
N TYR A 100 -15.43 -9.40 11.22
CA TYR A 100 -14.25 -8.57 11.42
C TYR A 100 -14.19 -8.01 12.84
N VAL A 101 -15.27 -7.35 13.30
CA VAL A 101 -15.32 -6.75 14.66
C VAL A 101 -15.12 -7.81 15.72
N THR A 102 -15.81 -8.94 15.59
CA THR A 102 -15.73 -10.04 16.58
C THR A 102 -14.32 -10.62 16.66
N LEU A 103 -13.71 -10.98 15.53
CA LEU A 103 -12.38 -11.59 15.52
C LEU A 103 -11.30 -10.61 15.96
N THR A 104 -11.34 -9.36 15.49
CA THR A 104 -10.36 -8.35 15.91
C THR A 104 -10.48 -8.03 17.40
N SER A 105 -11.71 -7.91 17.90
CA SER A 105 -11.97 -7.69 19.33
C SER A 105 -11.50 -8.87 20.18
N LEU A 106 -11.71 -10.10 19.72
CA LEU A 106 -11.27 -11.30 20.41
C LEU A 106 -9.74 -11.35 20.53
N VAL A 107 -9.03 -11.11 19.44
CA VAL A 107 -7.57 -11.04 19.43
C VAL A 107 -7.06 -9.91 20.32
N ALA A 108 -7.65 -8.72 20.23
CA ALA A 108 -7.31 -7.58 21.08
C ALA A 108 -7.58 -7.85 22.57
N PHE A 109 -8.59 -8.66 22.89
CA PHE A 109 -8.87 -9.08 24.25
C PHE A 109 -7.77 -10.00 24.79
N PHE A 110 -7.38 -11.03 24.05
CA PHE A 110 -6.28 -11.92 24.46
C PHE A 110 -4.93 -11.21 24.58
N LEU A 111 -4.72 -10.16 23.80
CA LEU A 111 -3.52 -9.31 23.88
C LEU A 111 -3.59 -8.26 25.02
N GLY A 112 -4.71 -8.19 25.78
CA GLY A 112 -4.90 -7.28 26.90
C GLY A 112 -5.20 -5.82 26.52
N PHE A 113 -5.52 -5.54 25.26
CA PHE A 113 -5.80 -4.15 24.81
C PHE A 113 -7.17 -3.65 25.28
N TRP A 114 -8.17 -4.50 25.44
CA TRP A 114 -9.49 -4.12 25.95
C TRP A 114 -9.46 -3.55 27.39
N THR A 115 -8.57 -4.07 28.22
CA THR A 115 -8.43 -3.62 29.61
C THR A 115 -7.69 -2.30 29.72
N LYS A 116 -6.71 -2.06 28.82
CA LYS A 116 -5.83 -0.88 28.89
C LYS A 116 -6.31 0.29 28.05
N TYR A 117 -6.89 0.03 26.88
CA TYR A 117 -7.22 1.07 25.87
C TYR A 117 -8.61 0.88 25.25
N PRO A 118 -9.70 0.70 26.05
CA PRO A 118 -11.02 0.33 25.51
C PRO A 118 -11.60 1.38 24.56
N LEU A 119 -11.54 2.66 24.91
CA LEU A 119 -12.04 3.75 24.10
C LEU A 119 -11.29 3.86 22.77
N PHE A 120 -9.97 3.81 22.83
CA PHE A 120 -9.14 3.91 21.64
C PHE A 120 -9.35 2.71 20.70
N LEU A 121 -9.44 1.50 21.24
CA LEU A 121 -9.73 0.30 20.46
C LEU A 121 -11.10 0.39 19.78
N THR A 122 -12.12 0.89 20.47
CA THR A 122 -13.45 1.09 19.87
C THR A 122 -13.40 2.08 18.70
N VAL A 123 -12.71 3.22 18.86
CA VAL A 123 -12.61 4.23 17.80
C VAL A 123 -11.86 3.67 16.58
N ILE A 124 -10.78 2.91 16.78
CA ILE A 124 -10.00 2.36 15.67
C ILE A 124 -10.76 1.24 14.92
N LEU A 125 -11.53 0.42 15.62
CA LEU A 125 -12.41 -0.58 15.01
C LEU A 125 -13.49 0.09 14.15
N LEU A 126 -14.13 1.14 14.66
CA LEU A 126 -15.12 1.93 13.92
C LEU A 126 -14.48 2.62 12.70
N PHE A 127 -13.27 3.16 12.84
CA PHE A 127 -12.54 3.77 11.74
C PHE A 127 -12.26 2.75 10.62
N GLN A 128 -11.73 1.58 10.94
CA GLN A 128 -11.43 0.56 9.93
C GLN A 128 -12.68 -0.04 9.30
N LEU A 129 -13.75 -0.21 10.09
CA LEU A 129 -15.05 -0.63 9.58
C LEU A 129 -15.61 0.40 8.58
N SER A 130 -15.58 1.68 8.94
CA SER A 130 -15.98 2.79 8.07
C SER A 130 -15.12 2.87 6.81
N SER A 131 -13.80 2.64 6.93
CA SER A 131 -12.88 2.58 5.80
C SER A 131 -13.26 1.47 4.81
N SER A 132 -13.54 0.28 5.32
CA SER A 132 -13.99 -0.84 4.50
C SER A 132 -15.36 -0.59 3.85
N PHE A 133 -16.26 0.10 4.54
CA PHE A 133 -17.56 0.47 3.99
C PHE A 133 -17.44 1.56 2.90
N LEU A 134 -16.57 2.56 3.11
CA LEU A 134 -16.28 3.56 2.08
C LEU A 134 -15.73 2.92 0.80
N LEU A 135 -14.81 1.96 0.92
CA LEU A 135 -14.28 1.22 -0.22
C LEU A 135 -15.36 0.44 -0.97
N PHE A 136 -16.33 -0.14 -0.27
CA PHE A 136 -17.49 -0.81 -0.86
C PHE A 136 -18.38 0.17 -1.66
N LEU A 137 -18.67 1.36 -1.12
CA LEU A 137 -19.44 2.40 -1.83
C LEU A 137 -18.69 2.92 -3.05
N ARG A 138 -17.38 3.12 -2.93
CA ARG A 138 -16.52 3.56 -4.03
C ARG A 138 -16.43 2.52 -5.15
N ALA A 139 -16.38 1.23 -4.80
CA ALA A 139 -16.42 0.13 -5.77
C ALA A 139 -17.70 0.17 -6.63
N THR A 140 -18.84 0.51 -6.00
CA THR A 140 -20.12 0.71 -6.72
C THR A 140 -20.02 1.88 -7.69
N LEU A 141 -19.53 3.03 -7.23
CA LEU A 141 -19.39 4.24 -8.08
C LEU A 141 -18.45 4.01 -9.25
N SER A 142 -17.30 3.38 -8.98
CA SER A 142 -16.33 3.03 -10.02
C SER A 142 -16.91 2.07 -11.04
N GLY A 143 -17.64 1.04 -10.60
CA GLY A 143 -18.32 0.10 -11.48
C GLY A 143 -19.39 0.74 -12.36
N LEU A 144 -20.08 1.78 -11.88
CA LEU A 144 -21.05 2.57 -12.63
C LEU A 144 -20.41 3.57 -13.62
N GLY A 145 -19.07 3.65 -13.66
CA GLY A 145 -18.32 4.57 -14.53
C GLY A 145 -18.11 5.96 -13.94
N PHE A 146 -18.47 6.21 -12.67
CA PHE A 146 -18.22 7.49 -12.00
C PHE A 146 -16.77 7.61 -11.50
N TYR A 147 -15.80 7.34 -12.37
CA TYR A 147 -14.36 7.31 -12.04
C TYR A 147 -13.84 8.60 -11.41
N ARG A 148 -14.32 9.77 -11.89
CA ARG A 148 -13.93 11.08 -11.35
C ARG A 148 -14.39 11.25 -9.90
N LEU A 149 -15.63 10.84 -9.59
CA LEU A 149 -16.17 10.90 -8.23
C LEU A 149 -15.46 9.91 -7.31
N ASP A 150 -15.20 8.68 -7.77
CA ASP A 150 -14.40 7.71 -7.01
C ASP A 150 -13.01 8.27 -6.69
N SER A 151 -12.39 8.93 -7.64
CA SER A 151 -11.06 9.57 -7.47
C SER A 151 -11.07 10.63 -6.38
N ILE A 152 -12.05 11.53 -6.41
CA ILE A 152 -12.20 12.59 -5.41
C ILE A 152 -12.47 11.97 -4.03
N LEU A 153 -13.40 11.03 -3.93
CA LEU A 153 -13.71 10.34 -2.67
C LEU A 153 -12.51 9.58 -2.09
N SER A 154 -11.57 9.12 -2.97
CA SER A 154 -10.37 8.39 -2.53
C SER A 154 -9.37 9.20 -1.71
N ILE A 155 -9.49 10.52 -1.78
CA ILE A 155 -8.59 11.46 -1.10
C ILE A 155 -9.31 12.39 -0.13
N THR A 156 -10.67 12.44 -0.18
CA THR A 156 -11.48 13.38 0.62
C THR A 156 -11.27 13.16 2.11
N ASP A 157 -11.27 11.92 2.58
CA ASP A 157 -11.05 11.58 3.98
C ASP A 157 -9.66 12.03 4.45
N LYS A 158 -8.63 11.84 3.64
CA LYS A 158 -7.26 12.28 3.95
C LYS A 158 -7.12 13.80 3.87
N GLY A 159 -7.74 14.42 2.88
CA GLY A 159 -7.79 15.88 2.74
C GLY A 159 -8.45 16.55 3.94
N LEU A 160 -9.60 16.04 4.39
CA LEU A 160 -10.27 16.54 5.61
C LEU A 160 -9.40 16.34 6.85
N SER A 161 -8.76 15.16 6.98
CA SER A 161 -7.83 14.90 8.08
C SER A 161 -6.62 15.84 8.07
N ILE A 162 -6.07 16.16 6.87
CA ILE A 162 -4.98 17.14 6.71
C ILE A 162 -5.43 18.52 7.17
N LEU A 163 -6.62 18.97 6.78
CA LEU A 163 -7.14 20.28 7.17
C LEU A 163 -7.32 20.38 8.68
N VAL A 164 -7.99 19.42 9.31
CA VAL A 164 -8.26 19.47 10.74
C VAL A 164 -6.99 19.25 11.56
N MET A 165 -6.27 18.16 11.35
CA MET A 165 -5.05 17.87 12.10
C MET A 165 -3.92 18.86 11.78
N GLY A 166 -3.90 19.40 10.55
CA GLY A 166 -2.95 20.44 10.16
C GLY A 166 -3.10 21.70 11.03
N THR A 167 -4.33 22.11 11.37
CA THR A 167 -4.54 23.24 12.29
C THR A 167 -3.99 22.94 13.68
N PHE A 168 -4.24 21.72 14.22
CA PHE A 168 -3.68 21.31 15.51
C PHE A 168 -2.14 21.26 15.52
N LEU A 169 -1.53 20.88 14.41
CA LEU A 169 -0.07 20.81 14.28
C LEU A 169 0.59 22.16 14.02
N CYS A 170 -0.11 23.09 13.33
CA CYS A 170 0.42 24.42 13.03
C CYS A 170 0.28 25.40 14.21
N VAL A 171 -0.64 25.15 15.14
CA VAL A 171 -0.92 26.04 16.28
C VAL A 171 -0.33 25.46 17.57
N PRO A 172 0.79 25.98 18.09
CA PRO A 172 1.49 25.38 19.23
C PRO A 172 0.63 25.26 20.51
N SER A 173 -0.32 26.18 20.73
CA SER A 173 -1.24 26.13 21.88
C SER A 173 -2.19 24.91 21.86
N LEU A 174 -2.38 24.28 20.70
CA LEU A 174 -3.23 23.08 20.54
C LEU A 174 -2.44 21.77 20.68
N HIS A 175 -1.12 21.81 20.74
CA HIS A 175 -0.29 20.60 20.83
C HIS A 175 -0.63 19.75 22.06
N SER A 176 -0.95 20.38 23.21
CA SER A 176 -1.34 19.68 24.44
C SER A 176 -2.66 18.90 24.34
N GLN A 177 -3.48 19.21 23.35
CA GLN A 177 -4.75 18.53 23.11
C GLN A 177 -4.59 17.30 22.19
N ILE A 178 -3.43 17.17 21.53
CA ILE A 178 -3.19 16.05 20.61
C ILE A 178 -3.00 14.77 21.40
N THR A 179 -3.94 13.84 21.24
CA THR A 179 -3.91 12.49 21.80
C THR A 179 -4.16 11.46 20.68
N ILE A 180 -3.82 10.20 20.93
CA ILE A 180 -4.11 9.12 19.98
C ILE A 180 -5.61 9.00 19.70
N VAL A 181 -6.45 9.25 20.71
CA VAL A 181 -7.91 9.20 20.56
C VAL A 181 -8.41 10.36 19.70
N LEU A 182 -7.93 11.59 19.94
CA LEU A 182 -8.28 12.75 19.10
C LEU A 182 -7.89 12.51 17.64
N PHE A 183 -6.62 12.08 17.41
CA PHE A 183 -6.10 11.82 16.07
C PHE A 183 -6.95 10.78 15.32
N THR A 184 -7.28 9.65 15.96
CA THR A 184 -8.09 8.61 15.34
C THR A 184 -9.55 9.02 15.18
N SER A 185 -10.08 9.84 16.12
CA SER A 185 -11.44 10.39 16.01
C SER A 185 -11.59 11.36 14.83
N VAL A 186 -10.57 12.19 14.57
CA VAL A 186 -10.55 13.07 13.39
C VAL A 186 -10.54 12.25 12.11
N GLN A 187 -9.77 11.16 12.06
CA GLN A 187 -9.78 10.24 10.92
C GLN A 187 -11.17 9.60 10.74
N LEU A 188 -11.80 9.14 11.84
CA LEU A 188 -13.14 8.56 11.82
C LEU A 188 -14.19 9.57 11.33
N LEU A 189 -14.19 10.79 11.83
CA LEU A 189 -15.11 11.82 11.39
C LEU A 189 -14.93 12.19 9.91
N SER A 190 -13.68 12.31 9.46
CA SER A 190 -13.35 12.59 8.06
C SER A 190 -13.89 11.51 7.12
N ILE A 191 -13.75 10.25 7.50
CA ILE A 191 -14.24 9.14 6.68
C ILE A 191 -15.77 9.03 6.73
N LEU A 192 -16.41 9.30 7.86
CA LEU A 192 -17.87 9.32 7.98
C LEU A 192 -18.51 10.43 7.13
N LEU A 193 -17.89 11.61 7.08
CA LEU A 193 -18.32 12.68 6.16
C LEU A 193 -18.18 12.25 4.70
N THR A 194 -17.09 11.58 4.35
CA THR A 194 -16.86 11.06 2.99
C THR A 194 -17.90 9.98 2.63
N ILE A 195 -18.26 9.11 3.58
CA ILE A 195 -19.33 8.11 3.43
C ILE A 195 -20.67 8.82 3.17
N GLY A 196 -20.97 9.88 3.92
CA GLY A 196 -22.20 10.66 3.73
C GLY A 196 -22.32 11.20 2.29
N ILE A 197 -21.23 11.73 1.74
CA ILE A 197 -21.17 12.21 0.34
C ILE A 197 -21.40 11.03 -0.63
N ALA A 198 -20.71 9.90 -0.44
CA ALA A 198 -20.86 8.73 -1.29
C ALA A 198 -22.28 8.15 -1.28
N LEU A 199 -22.90 8.05 -0.10
CA LEU A 199 -24.28 7.62 0.07
C LEU A 199 -25.27 8.55 -0.64
N PHE A 200 -25.12 9.87 -0.47
CA PHE A 200 -25.95 10.84 -1.15
C PHE A 200 -25.94 10.68 -2.67
N ILE A 201 -24.74 10.43 -3.24
CA ILE A 201 -24.60 10.19 -4.68
C ILE A 201 -25.29 8.88 -5.09
N LEU A 202 -25.14 7.80 -4.32
CA LEU A 202 -25.74 6.50 -4.64
C LEU A 202 -27.26 6.52 -4.48
N PHE A 203 -27.81 7.22 -3.49
CA PHE A 203 -29.26 7.42 -3.35
C PHE A 203 -29.86 8.11 -4.57
N LYS A 204 -29.19 9.14 -5.12
CA LYS A 204 -29.62 9.80 -6.37
C LYS A 204 -29.63 8.86 -7.58
N ASN A 205 -28.81 7.80 -7.56
CA ASN A 205 -28.73 6.79 -8.62
C ASN A 205 -29.62 5.56 -8.36
N ALA A 206 -30.64 5.69 -7.51
CA ALA A 206 -31.64 4.68 -7.22
C ALA A 206 -31.11 3.35 -6.63
N PHE A 207 -29.99 3.40 -5.91
CA PHE A 207 -29.53 2.27 -5.12
C PHE A 207 -30.32 2.15 -3.82
N CYS A 208 -30.78 0.92 -3.50
CA CYS A 208 -31.59 0.65 -2.32
C CYS A 208 -30.72 0.04 -1.22
N PHE A 209 -30.72 0.68 -0.04
CA PHE A 209 -29.97 0.23 1.14
C PHE A 209 -30.81 -0.65 2.08
N LYS A 210 -31.59 -1.58 1.51
CA LYS A 210 -32.29 -2.62 2.27
C LYS A 210 -31.39 -3.85 2.40
N LEU A 211 -31.54 -4.60 3.48
CA LEU A 211 -30.87 -5.89 3.66
C LEU A 211 -31.78 -7.01 3.17
N HIS A 212 -31.25 -7.88 2.34
CA HIS A 212 -31.97 -9.08 1.89
C HIS A 212 -31.11 -10.31 2.15
N PHE A 213 -31.65 -11.24 2.90
CA PHE A 213 -30.95 -12.45 3.31
C PHE A 213 -31.33 -13.63 2.42
N ASP A 214 -30.36 -14.16 1.67
CA ASP A 214 -30.48 -15.37 0.88
C ASP A 214 -29.21 -16.21 1.04
N ILE A 215 -29.32 -17.31 1.79
CA ILE A 215 -28.19 -18.12 2.16
C ILE A 215 -27.49 -18.77 0.94
N SER A 216 -28.23 -19.06 -0.13
CA SER A 216 -27.69 -19.68 -1.35
C SER A 216 -26.81 -18.70 -2.09
N LYS A 217 -27.26 -17.47 -2.27
CA LYS A 217 -26.49 -16.38 -2.89
C LYS A 217 -25.26 -16.01 -2.05
N LEU A 218 -25.42 -15.91 -0.72
CA LEU A 218 -24.33 -15.60 0.20
C LEU A 218 -23.22 -16.67 0.15
N LYS A 219 -23.59 -17.97 0.13
CA LYS A 219 -22.62 -19.07 -0.02
C LYS A 219 -21.87 -19.02 -1.33
N LEU A 220 -22.54 -18.71 -2.45
CA LEU A 220 -21.91 -18.57 -3.75
C LEU A 220 -20.87 -17.46 -3.73
N LEU A 221 -21.24 -16.27 -3.22
CA LEU A 221 -20.38 -15.12 -3.10
C LEU A 221 -19.12 -15.40 -2.26
N LEU A 222 -19.31 -16.05 -1.11
CA LEU A 222 -18.19 -16.44 -0.24
C LEU A 222 -17.27 -17.44 -0.92
N LYS A 223 -17.79 -18.43 -1.62
CA LYS A 223 -17.00 -19.44 -2.33
C LYS A 223 -16.14 -18.83 -3.43
N GLU A 224 -16.67 -17.89 -4.19
CA GLU A 224 -15.94 -17.20 -5.26
C GLU A 224 -14.91 -16.20 -4.73
N GLY A 225 -15.23 -15.50 -3.63
CA GLY A 225 -14.34 -14.53 -2.99
C GLY A 225 -13.20 -15.15 -2.16
N LEU A 226 -13.38 -16.38 -1.66
CA LEU A 226 -12.46 -17.03 -0.72
C LEU A 226 -10.98 -17.03 -1.15
N PRO A 227 -10.60 -17.42 -2.39
CA PRO A 227 -9.20 -17.44 -2.81
C PRO A 227 -8.55 -16.06 -2.78
N TYR A 228 -9.31 -15.02 -3.15
CA TYR A 228 -8.85 -13.63 -3.09
C TYR A 228 -8.72 -13.14 -1.65
N ALA A 229 -9.70 -13.45 -0.81
CA ALA A 229 -9.70 -13.05 0.59
C ALA A 229 -8.50 -13.65 1.35
N ILE A 230 -8.23 -14.93 1.15
CA ILE A 230 -7.06 -15.60 1.72
C ILE A 230 -5.76 -14.94 1.22
N LEU A 231 -5.66 -14.67 -0.09
CA LEU A 231 -4.49 -14.03 -0.67
C LEU A 231 -4.21 -12.67 -0.02
N VAL A 232 -5.22 -11.81 0.04
CA VAL A 232 -5.06 -10.45 0.60
C VAL A 232 -4.80 -10.50 2.10
N LEU A 233 -5.43 -11.43 2.85
CA LEU A 233 -5.14 -11.63 4.26
C LEU A 233 -3.66 -12.02 4.48
N LEU A 234 -3.18 -13.01 3.74
CA LEU A 234 -1.79 -13.47 3.85
C LEU A 234 -0.79 -12.37 3.44
N MET A 235 -1.06 -11.64 2.37
CA MET A 235 -0.24 -10.51 1.94
C MET A 235 -0.21 -9.39 2.99
N SER A 236 -1.38 -9.00 3.51
CA SER A 236 -1.48 -7.96 4.54
C SER A 236 -0.79 -8.37 5.83
N THR A 237 -0.99 -9.63 6.26
CA THR A 237 -0.33 -10.17 7.45
C THR A 237 1.19 -10.21 7.24
N SER A 238 1.66 -10.74 6.12
CA SER A 238 3.10 -10.84 5.80
C SER A 238 3.82 -9.49 5.77
N SER A 239 3.11 -8.42 5.42
CA SER A 239 3.69 -7.07 5.34
C SER A 239 3.58 -6.26 6.64
N ARG A 240 2.81 -6.73 7.62
CA ARG A 240 2.49 -5.96 8.85
C ARG A 240 2.63 -6.74 10.15
N ILE A 241 2.90 -8.05 10.09
CA ILE A 241 3.04 -8.89 11.30
C ILE A 241 4.17 -8.42 12.21
N ASP A 242 5.21 -7.84 11.62
CA ASP A 242 6.35 -7.22 12.30
C ASP A 242 5.89 -6.25 13.37
N THR A 243 4.92 -5.39 13.03
CA THR A 243 4.38 -4.35 13.92
C THR A 243 3.63 -4.92 15.13
N LEU A 244 3.12 -6.15 15.01
CA LEU A 244 2.42 -6.83 16.10
C LEU A 244 3.36 -7.57 17.02
N ILE A 245 4.49 -8.06 16.50
CA ILE A 245 5.45 -8.87 17.28
C ILE A 245 6.35 -7.96 18.13
N ILE A 246 6.80 -6.84 17.58
CA ILE A 246 7.74 -5.92 18.23
C ILE A 246 7.35 -5.61 19.68
N PRO A 247 6.13 -5.14 20.04
CA PRO A 247 5.81 -4.72 21.41
C PRO A 247 5.77 -5.85 22.41
N PHE A 248 5.71 -7.13 21.99
CA PHE A 248 5.65 -8.27 22.90
C PHE A 248 7.01 -8.90 23.16
N PHE A 249 7.98 -8.71 22.27
CA PHE A 249 9.29 -9.35 22.32
C PHE A 249 10.46 -8.34 22.42
N SER A 250 10.19 -7.05 22.37
CA SER A 250 11.18 -5.99 22.58
C SER A 250 11.21 -5.56 24.05
N SER A 251 12.40 -5.15 24.52
CA SER A 251 12.61 -4.62 25.88
C SER A 251 11.75 -3.39 26.18
N ASP A 252 11.68 -2.47 25.23
CA ASP A 252 10.98 -1.19 25.37
C ASP A 252 9.56 -1.20 24.81
N LYS A 253 9.01 -2.39 24.56
CA LYS A 253 7.61 -2.60 24.19
C LYS A 253 7.13 -1.64 23.06
N PHE A 254 6.18 -0.76 23.37
CA PHE A 254 5.56 0.15 22.41
C PHE A 254 6.48 1.29 21.95
N SER A 255 7.48 1.69 22.72
CA SER A 255 8.50 2.66 22.27
C SER A 255 9.29 2.09 21.08
N SER A 256 9.63 0.79 21.12
CA SER A 256 10.23 0.08 19.98
C SER A 256 9.32 0.05 18.77
N SER A 257 8.00 -0.09 18.97
CA SER A 257 7.02 -0.01 17.87
C SER A 257 6.99 1.39 17.23
N ALA A 258 7.17 2.46 18.02
CA ALA A 258 7.25 3.82 17.48
C ALA A 258 8.51 4.06 16.64
N ILE A 259 9.66 3.47 17.02
CA ILE A 259 10.90 3.50 16.24
C ILE A 259 10.68 2.85 14.88
N TYR A 260 10.11 1.66 14.86
CA TYR A 260 9.78 0.94 13.61
C TYR A 260 8.75 1.71 12.77
N ALA A 261 7.72 2.27 13.43
CA ALA A 261 6.66 3.04 12.78
C ALA A 261 7.20 4.23 11.98
N GLY A 262 8.12 5.02 12.54
CA GLY A 262 8.72 6.15 11.85
C GLY A 262 9.41 5.74 10.55
N SER A 263 10.16 4.65 10.57
CA SER A 263 10.81 4.08 9.40
C SER A 263 9.78 3.52 8.39
N PHE A 264 8.77 2.82 8.90
CA PHE A 264 7.73 2.17 8.08
C PHE A 264 6.84 3.20 7.37
N ARG A 265 6.51 4.34 8.00
CA ARG A 265 5.71 5.40 7.37
C ARG A 265 6.40 6.03 6.16
N ILE A 266 7.72 6.18 6.19
CA ILE A 266 8.47 6.66 5.03
C ILE A 266 8.44 5.61 3.91
N LEU A 267 8.65 4.34 4.25
CA LEU A 267 8.54 3.24 3.29
C LEU A 267 7.13 3.20 2.66
N GLU A 268 6.06 3.28 3.47
CA GLU A 268 4.67 3.32 2.98
C GLU A 268 4.44 4.49 2.01
N ALA A 269 4.92 5.68 2.35
CA ALA A 269 4.74 6.87 1.52
C ALA A 269 5.38 6.71 0.13
N VAL A 270 6.58 6.13 0.06
CA VAL A 270 7.28 5.89 -1.21
C VAL A 270 6.69 4.69 -1.96
N ASN A 271 6.26 3.66 -1.23
CA ASN A 271 5.69 2.43 -1.79
C ASN A 271 4.34 2.65 -2.52
N ILE A 272 3.68 3.79 -2.30
CA ILE A 272 2.48 4.19 -3.06
C ILE A 272 2.74 4.17 -4.57
N ILE A 273 3.94 4.51 -5.03
CA ILE A 273 4.33 4.45 -6.44
C ILE A 273 4.12 3.04 -7.01
N GLY A 274 4.63 2.01 -6.33
CA GLY A 274 4.47 0.62 -6.75
C GLY A 274 3.00 0.16 -6.74
N TYR A 275 2.25 0.54 -5.72
CA TYR A 275 0.82 0.23 -5.61
C TYR A 275 -0.01 0.83 -6.76
N LEU A 276 0.22 2.10 -7.09
CA LEU A 276 -0.46 2.76 -8.21
C LEU A 276 -0.10 2.11 -9.55
N PHE A 277 1.16 1.72 -9.71
CA PHE A 277 1.63 1.01 -10.90
C PHE A 277 0.91 -0.35 -11.08
N ALA A 278 0.74 -1.11 -10.00
CA ALA A 278 0.02 -2.38 -10.00
C ALA A 278 -1.44 -2.22 -10.47
N GLY A 279 -2.12 -1.16 -10.02
CA GLY A 279 -3.48 -0.86 -10.42
C GLY A 279 -3.64 -0.62 -11.93
N LEU A 280 -2.62 0.00 -12.57
CA LEU A 280 -2.59 0.21 -14.03
C LEU A 280 -2.26 -1.08 -14.79
N LEU A 281 -1.40 -1.93 -14.23
CA LEU A 281 -0.93 -3.14 -14.91
C LEU A 281 -1.96 -4.26 -14.93
N LEU A 282 -2.84 -4.37 -13.93
CA LEU A 282 -3.80 -5.47 -13.84
C LEU A 282 -4.69 -5.60 -15.08
N PRO A 283 -5.35 -4.54 -15.58
CA PRO A 283 -6.15 -4.65 -16.81
C PRO A 283 -5.31 -4.92 -18.05
N LEU A 284 -4.07 -4.39 -18.12
CA LEU A 284 -3.16 -4.64 -19.24
C LEU A 284 -2.73 -6.11 -19.30
N PHE A 285 -2.32 -6.68 -18.16
CA PHE A 285 -1.99 -8.10 -18.08
C PHE A 285 -3.21 -8.99 -18.39
N SER A 286 -4.39 -8.63 -17.89
CA SER A 286 -5.61 -9.40 -18.16
C SER A 286 -5.95 -9.45 -19.64
N LYS A 287 -5.72 -8.38 -20.40
CA LYS A 287 -5.92 -8.34 -21.86
C LYS A 287 -4.86 -9.15 -22.62
N SER A 288 -3.59 -9.08 -22.17
CA SER A 288 -2.47 -9.71 -22.87
C SER A 288 -2.21 -11.15 -22.48
N ILE A 289 -2.88 -11.69 -21.47
CA ILE A 289 -2.53 -12.98 -20.82
C ILE A 289 -2.49 -14.16 -21.78
N HIS A 290 -3.29 -14.13 -22.84
CA HIS A 290 -3.32 -15.18 -23.88
C HIS A 290 -2.18 -15.03 -24.91
N GLN A 291 -1.50 -13.86 -24.94
CA GLN A 291 -0.38 -13.55 -25.81
C GLN A 291 0.92 -13.55 -25.02
N LYS A 292 1.51 -14.74 -24.81
CA LYS A 292 2.64 -14.96 -23.91
C LYS A 292 3.82 -14.02 -24.16
N GLU A 293 4.14 -13.69 -25.41
CA GLU A 293 5.25 -12.82 -25.76
C GLU A 293 4.97 -11.36 -25.39
N THR A 294 3.77 -10.87 -25.72
CA THR A 294 3.32 -9.52 -25.35
C THR A 294 3.28 -9.36 -23.83
N THR A 295 2.77 -10.36 -23.11
CA THR A 295 2.73 -10.36 -21.64
C THR A 295 4.14 -10.32 -21.02
N ALA A 296 5.07 -11.12 -21.53
CA ALA A 296 6.45 -11.15 -21.05
C ALA A 296 7.17 -9.83 -21.31
N ASN A 297 6.97 -9.23 -22.50
CA ASN A 297 7.53 -7.93 -22.85
C ASN A 297 6.96 -6.83 -21.96
N LEU A 298 5.65 -6.82 -21.73
CA LEU A 298 4.99 -5.86 -20.83
C LEU A 298 5.53 -5.96 -19.40
N ALA A 299 5.72 -7.18 -18.86
CA ALA A 299 6.30 -7.40 -17.55
C ALA A 299 7.75 -6.88 -17.46
N ASN A 300 8.56 -7.13 -18.50
CA ASN A 300 9.94 -6.66 -18.56
C ASN A 300 10.03 -5.12 -18.63
N ILE A 301 9.15 -4.48 -19.38
CA ILE A 301 9.08 -3.01 -19.45
C ILE A 301 8.62 -2.45 -18.10
N ALA A 302 7.59 -3.03 -17.51
CA ALA A 302 7.05 -2.59 -16.23
C ALA A 302 8.10 -2.66 -15.11
N ILE A 303 8.88 -3.75 -15.03
CA ILE A 303 9.92 -3.89 -13.99
C ILE A 303 11.06 -2.89 -14.20
N ARG A 304 11.49 -2.66 -15.44
CA ARG A 304 12.52 -1.66 -15.75
C ARG A 304 12.08 -0.27 -15.33
N LEU A 305 10.85 0.14 -15.74
CA LEU A 305 10.31 1.46 -15.40
C LEU A 305 10.19 1.67 -13.90
N LEU A 306 9.62 0.70 -13.19
CA LEU A 306 9.41 0.85 -11.76
C LEU A 306 10.73 0.83 -10.98
N TRP A 307 11.68 -0.03 -11.36
CA TRP A 307 12.98 -0.08 -10.71
C TRP A 307 13.91 1.08 -11.07
N THR A 308 13.71 1.73 -12.21
CA THR A 308 14.41 2.98 -12.53
C THR A 308 14.10 4.09 -11.52
N ILE A 309 12.91 4.05 -10.90
CA ILE A 309 12.49 5.00 -9.86
C ILE A 309 12.81 4.48 -8.46
N THR A 310 12.41 3.25 -8.16
CA THR A 310 12.44 2.73 -6.78
C THR A 310 13.84 2.34 -6.31
N LEU A 311 14.74 1.87 -7.19
CA LEU A 311 16.14 1.55 -6.83
C LEU A 311 16.91 2.80 -6.36
N PRO A 312 16.96 3.90 -7.13
CA PRO A 312 17.67 5.10 -6.68
C PRO A 312 17.10 5.69 -5.39
N LEU A 313 15.76 5.68 -5.25
CA LEU A 313 15.10 6.16 -4.03
C LEU A 313 15.48 5.30 -2.82
N ALA A 314 15.41 3.97 -2.95
CA ALA A 314 15.75 3.06 -1.86
C ALA A 314 17.22 3.19 -1.45
N ILE A 315 18.14 3.18 -2.41
CA ILE A 315 19.58 3.30 -2.17
C ILE A 315 19.93 4.69 -1.62
N GLY A 316 19.35 5.75 -2.20
CA GLY A 316 19.58 7.12 -1.75
C GLY A 316 19.09 7.35 -0.32
N PHE A 317 17.88 6.92 0.00
CA PHE A 317 17.33 7.05 1.34
C PHE A 317 18.08 6.19 2.36
N SER A 318 18.57 5.02 1.98
CA SER A 318 19.42 4.17 2.82
C SER A 318 20.75 4.84 3.14
N ILE A 319 21.47 5.34 2.12
CA ILE A 319 22.79 5.97 2.26
C ILE A 319 22.72 7.28 3.05
N PHE A 320 21.68 8.08 2.83
CA PHE A 320 21.47 9.36 3.51
C PHE A 320 20.56 9.28 4.76
N SER A 321 20.30 8.08 5.28
CA SER A 321 19.43 7.85 6.45
C SER A 321 19.80 8.71 7.67
N GLU A 322 21.09 8.86 7.96
CA GLU A 322 21.63 9.69 9.06
C GLU A 322 21.26 11.18 8.93
N GLY A 323 21.05 11.65 7.72
CA GLY A 323 20.63 13.04 7.48
C GLY A 323 19.12 13.20 7.39
N ILE A 324 18.42 12.21 6.80
CA ILE A 324 16.97 12.27 6.54
C ILE A 324 16.15 12.13 7.82
N ILE A 325 16.49 11.13 8.67
CA ILE A 325 15.72 10.85 9.88
C ILE A 325 15.69 12.05 10.85
N PRO A 326 16.81 12.74 11.15
CA PRO A 326 16.79 13.90 12.02
C PRO A 326 16.01 15.11 11.49
N ILE A 327 15.84 15.24 10.18
CA ILE A 327 14.98 16.27 9.58
C ILE A 327 13.49 15.95 9.79
N LEU A 328 13.16 14.67 9.78
CA LEU A 328 11.77 14.22 9.87
C LEU A 328 11.29 14.06 11.31
N TYR A 329 12.15 13.56 12.21
CA TYR A 329 11.77 13.20 13.57
C TYR A 329 12.57 13.97 14.61
N LYS A 330 11.92 14.31 15.75
CA LYS A 330 12.54 15.03 16.87
C LYS A 330 13.33 14.08 17.79
N ASN A 331 12.73 12.92 18.10
CA ASN A 331 13.32 11.92 19.01
C ASN A 331 14.05 10.86 18.18
N VAL A 332 15.24 11.20 17.72
CA VAL A 332 16.05 10.30 16.86
C VAL A 332 16.95 9.44 17.71
N THR A 333 16.89 8.13 17.51
CA THR A 333 17.84 7.17 18.07
C THR A 333 18.70 6.56 16.95
N PRO A 334 19.94 6.13 17.24
CA PRO A 334 20.77 5.40 16.27
C PRO A 334 20.04 4.17 15.72
N GLU A 335 19.27 3.50 16.57
CA GLU A 335 18.46 2.34 16.21
C GLU A 335 17.42 2.69 15.14
N MET A 336 16.76 3.86 15.24
CA MET A 336 15.80 4.32 14.21
C MET A 336 16.49 4.57 12.86
N VAL A 337 17.67 5.17 12.85
CA VAL A 337 18.46 5.41 11.65
C VAL A 337 18.86 4.10 10.98
N HIS A 338 19.36 3.13 11.74
CA HIS A 338 19.72 1.80 11.22
C HIS A 338 18.50 1.03 10.74
N THR A 339 17.39 1.07 11.50
CA THR A 339 16.11 0.44 11.08
C THR A 339 15.66 1.00 9.74
N PHE A 340 15.66 2.32 9.59
CA PHE A 340 15.26 2.97 8.35
C PHE A 340 16.18 2.62 7.18
N SER A 341 17.50 2.66 7.39
CA SER A 341 18.48 2.37 6.33
C SER A 341 18.31 0.97 5.74
N ILE A 342 17.93 -0.01 6.56
CA ILE A 342 17.67 -1.39 6.12
C ILE A 342 16.26 -1.52 5.54
N LEU A 343 15.25 -1.01 6.25
CA LEU A 343 13.84 -1.21 5.88
C LEU A 343 13.50 -0.57 4.54
N ILE A 344 14.07 0.60 4.23
CA ILE A 344 13.79 1.29 2.95
C ILE A 344 14.28 0.49 1.74
N LEU A 345 15.29 -0.37 1.89
CA LEU A 345 15.75 -1.26 0.83
C LEU A 345 14.70 -2.32 0.46
N ALA A 346 13.75 -2.63 1.36
CA ALA A 346 12.64 -3.50 1.06
C ALA A 346 11.71 -2.94 -0.05
N LEU A 347 11.76 -1.63 -0.32
CA LEU A 347 11.05 -1.01 -1.45
C LEU A 347 11.38 -1.68 -2.79
N ILE A 348 12.62 -2.14 -2.97
CA ILE A 348 13.10 -2.78 -4.20
C ILE A 348 12.34 -4.10 -4.46
N PRO A 349 12.40 -5.10 -3.59
CA PRO A 349 11.63 -6.33 -3.80
C PRO A 349 10.12 -6.11 -3.72
N MET A 350 9.61 -5.18 -2.88
CA MET A 350 8.18 -4.87 -2.82
C MET A 350 7.65 -4.35 -4.16
N SER A 351 8.39 -3.47 -4.84
CA SER A 351 8.02 -2.97 -6.16
C SER A 351 7.96 -4.09 -7.21
N GLY A 352 8.91 -5.03 -7.17
CA GLY A 352 8.87 -6.23 -8.01
C GLY A 352 7.67 -7.15 -7.70
N ASN A 353 7.36 -7.34 -6.40
CA ASN A 353 6.20 -8.10 -5.95
C ASN A 353 4.87 -7.53 -6.50
N TYR A 354 4.74 -6.21 -6.62
CA TYR A 354 3.56 -5.61 -7.26
C TYR A 354 3.41 -6.03 -8.72
N ILE A 355 4.47 -6.10 -9.49
CA ILE A 355 4.40 -6.45 -10.92
C ILE A 355 4.10 -7.94 -11.10
N TYR A 356 4.93 -8.81 -10.51
CA TYR A 356 4.77 -10.26 -10.69
C TYR A 356 3.53 -10.80 -9.96
N GLY A 357 3.18 -10.22 -8.81
CA GLY A 357 1.94 -10.53 -8.10
C GLY A 357 0.69 -10.17 -8.92
N THR A 358 0.69 -9.00 -9.55
CA THR A 358 -0.40 -8.57 -10.45
C THR A 358 -0.51 -9.47 -11.67
N LEU A 359 0.62 -9.86 -12.27
CA LEU A 359 0.67 -10.80 -13.40
C LEU A 359 0.11 -12.17 -13.01
N LEU A 360 0.50 -12.70 -11.84
CA LEU A 360 -0.03 -13.97 -11.33
C LEU A 360 -1.53 -13.90 -10.99
N THR A 361 -1.98 -12.76 -10.49
CA THR A 361 -3.40 -12.50 -10.24
C THR A 361 -4.19 -12.49 -11.55
N ALA A 362 -3.70 -11.78 -12.57
CA ALA A 362 -4.31 -11.75 -13.91
C ALA A 362 -4.36 -13.14 -14.55
N SER A 363 -3.38 -13.99 -14.27
CA SER A 363 -3.35 -15.39 -14.77
C SER A 363 -4.26 -16.36 -13.99
N GLY A 364 -4.99 -15.90 -12.98
CA GLY A 364 -5.84 -16.73 -12.12
C GLY A 364 -5.08 -17.67 -11.19
N SER A 365 -3.78 -17.42 -10.94
CA SER A 365 -2.91 -18.32 -10.17
C SER A 365 -3.01 -18.16 -8.64
N LEU A 366 -4.20 -17.79 -8.12
CA LEU A 366 -4.43 -17.40 -6.72
C LEU A 366 -4.02 -18.47 -5.71
N TRP A 367 -4.39 -19.73 -5.91
CA TRP A 367 -4.02 -20.80 -4.98
C TRP A 367 -2.51 -21.07 -4.90
N SER A 368 -1.80 -20.88 -6.01
CA SER A 368 -0.35 -20.98 -6.02
C SER A 368 0.31 -19.81 -5.27
N MET A 369 -0.26 -18.61 -5.41
CA MET A 369 0.15 -17.44 -4.63
C MET A 369 -0.13 -17.62 -3.14
N ASN A 370 -1.30 -18.14 -2.77
CA ASN A 370 -1.65 -18.43 -1.37
C ASN A 370 -0.61 -19.34 -0.73
N ARG A 371 -0.19 -20.42 -1.42
CA ARG A 371 0.88 -21.31 -0.92
C ARG A 371 2.20 -20.59 -0.72
N ILE A 372 2.60 -19.73 -1.65
CA ILE A 372 3.81 -18.91 -1.51
C ILE A 372 3.69 -18.03 -0.27
N PHE A 373 2.58 -17.31 -0.09
CA PHE A 373 2.45 -16.37 1.03
C PHE A 373 2.32 -17.06 2.40
N VAL A 374 1.79 -18.30 2.48
CA VAL A 374 1.86 -19.10 3.70
C VAL A 374 3.32 -19.42 4.07
N LEU A 375 4.13 -19.86 3.08
CA LEU A 375 5.55 -20.12 3.30
C LEU A 375 6.30 -18.86 3.71
N ILE A 376 6.03 -17.74 3.04
CA ILE A 376 6.63 -16.44 3.31
C ILE A 376 6.28 -15.96 4.72
N LEU A 377 5.04 -16.07 5.15
CA LEU A 377 4.61 -15.69 6.49
C LEU A 377 5.31 -16.53 7.56
N GLY A 378 5.35 -17.86 7.38
CA GLY A 378 6.07 -18.74 8.29
C GLY A 378 7.57 -18.43 8.38
N PHE A 379 8.20 -18.18 7.23
CA PHE A 379 9.61 -17.81 7.16
C PHE A 379 9.88 -16.44 7.82
N ASN A 380 9.00 -15.45 7.61
CA ASN A 380 9.09 -14.14 8.25
C ASN A 380 9.05 -14.26 9.77
N LEU A 381 8.09 -15.04 10.30
CA LEU A 381 7.98 -15.25 11.74
C LEU A 381 9.27 -15.87 12.32
N VAL A 382 9.82 -16.88 11.67
CA VAL A 382 11.10 -17.50 12.10
C VAL A 382 12.22 -16.46 12.10
N LEU A 383 12.35 -15.67 11.04
CA LEU A 383 13.39 -14.63 10.96
C LEU A 383 13.22 -13.56 12.04
N ILE A 384 12.00 -13.11 12.32
CA ILE A 384 11.75 -12.12 13.38
C ILE A 384 12.18 -12.69 14.75
N PHE A 385 11.75 -13.91 15.08
CA PHE A 385 12.11 -14.55 16.37
C PHE A 385 13.61 -14.78 16.53
N VAL A 386 14.35 -14.94 15.43
CA VAL A 386 15.83 -15.09 15.47
C VAL A 386 16.51 -13.72 15.50
N LEU A 387 16.10 -12.78 14.64
CA LEU A 387 16.84 -11.53 14.45
C LEU A 387 16.46 -10.43 15.45
N LEU A 388 15.24 -10.42 15.98
CA LEU A 388 14.83 -9.42 16.98
C LEU A 388 15.66 -9.50 18.27
N PRO A 389 15.92 -10.68 18.88
CA PRO A 389 16.80 -10.76 20.03
C PRO A 389 18.28 -10.42 19.74
N LEU A 390 18.76 -10.66 18.51
CA LEU A 390 20.16 -10.46 18.12
C LEU A 390 20.48 -9.03 17.72
N LEU A 391 19.56 -8.37 17.02
CA LEU A 391 19.78 -7.08 16.35
C LEU A 391 18.74 -6.02 16.72
N SER A 392 17.86 -6.31 17.68
CA SER A 392 16.73 -5.43 18.06
C SER A 392 15.86 -5.06 16.85
N ILE A 393 15.35 -3.82 16.77
CA ILE A 393 14.45 -3.36 15.70
C ILE A 393 15.08 -3.39 14.30
N PRO A 394 16.38 -3.05 14.09
CA PRO A 394 17.06 -3.29 12.80
C PRO A 394 16.99 -4.75 12.33
N GLY A 395 16.97 -5.72 13.25
CA GLY A 395 16.79 -7.14 12.92
C GLY A 395 15.43 -7.44 12.30
N VAL A 396 14.37 -6.80 12.77
CA VAL A 396 13.02 -6.91 12.19
C VAL A 396 12.98 -6.29 10.79
N ALA A 397 13.64 -5.15 10.59
CA ALA A 397 13.77 -4.53 9.26
C ALA A 397 14.51 -5.45 8.28
N LEU A 398 15.56 -6.13 8.75
CA LEU A 398 16.30 -7.11 7.97
C LEU A 398 15.45 -8.35 7.63
N ALA A 399 14.66 -8.85 8.59
CA ALA A 399 13.71 -9.93 8.35
C ALA A 399 12.71 -9.56 7.24
N SER A 400 12.13 -8.36 7.30
CA SER A 400 11.24 -7.83 6.26
C SER A 400 11.92 -7.78 4.90
N LEU A 401 13.16 -7.24 4.81
CA LEU A 401 13.92 -7.16 3.56
C LEU A 401 14.16 -8.54 2.94
N ILE A 402 14.64 -9.49 3.74
CA ILE A 402 14.90 -10.87 3.30
C ILE A 402 13.59 -11.54 2.85
N THR A 403 12.53 -11.39 3.62
CA THR A 403 11.23 -11.99 3.34
C THR A 403 10.61 -11.45 2.06
N GLN A 404 10.62 -10.13 1.84
CA GLN A 404 10.13 -9.52 0.61
C GLN A 404 10.96 -9.93 -0.61
N SER A 405 12.27 -10.10 -0.44
CA SER A 405 13.17 -10.59 -1.49
C SER A 405 12.87 -12.05 -1.85
N LEU A 406 12.66 -12.91 -0.85
CA LEU A 406 12.26 -14.30 -1.06
C LEU A 406 10.89 -14.39 -1.76
N ALA A 407 9.92 -13.55 -1.36
CA ALA A 407 8.62 -13.47 -2.01
C ALA A 407 8.76 -13.16 -3.50
N LEU A 408 9.60 -12.18 -3.85
CA LEU A 408 9.87 -11.80 -5.23
C LEU A 408 10.46 -12.97 -6.03
N ILE A 409 11.49 -13.64 -5.48
CA ILE A 409 12.15 -14.78 -6.12
C ILE A 409 11.13 -15.90 -6.39
N LEU A 410 10.29 -16.23 -5.42
CA LEU A 410 9.28 -17.29 -5.56
C LEU A 410 8.20 -16.91 -6.59
N GLN A 411 7.76 -15.66 -6.63
CA GLN A 411 6.80 -15.17 -7.63
C GLN A 411 7.40 -15.20 -9.05
N ILE A 412 8.64 -14.73 -9.23
CA ILE A 412 9.35 -14.82 -10.52
C ILE A 412 9.45 -16.27 -10.97
N ASN A 413 9.88 -17.19 -10.10
CA ASN A 413 10.00 -18.60 -10.42
C ASN A 413 8.64 -19.21 -10.82
N LEU A 414 7.55 -18.82 -10.15
CA LEU A 414 6.21 -19.25 -10.51
C LEU A 414 5.79 -18.69 -11.88
N CYS A 415 6.08 -17.44 -12.19
CA CYS A 415 5.84 -16.85 -13.51
C CYS A 415 6.60 -17.57 -14.62
N ILE A 416 7.87 -17.93 -14.38
CA ILE A 416 8.70 -18.70 -15.33
C ILE A 416 8.11 -20.10 -15.52
N LYS A 417 7.75 -20.80 -14.43
CA LYS A 417 7.13 -22.14 -14.50
C LYS A 417 5.83 -22.14 -15.27
N LYS A 418 5.05 -21.07 -15.19
CA LYS A 418 3.80 -20.88 -15.95
C LYS A 418 4.02 -20.31 -17.35
N GLN A 419 5.26 -20.11 -17.78
CA GLN A 419 5.63 -19.53 -19.06
C GLN A 419 5.05 -18.13 -19.33
N LEU A 420 4.78 -17.36 -18.26
CA LEU A 420 4.30 -15.98 -18.34
C LEU A 420 5.45 -14.99 -18.62
N VAL A 421 6.66 -15.33 -18.17
CA VAL A 421 7.91 -14.58 -18.43
C VAL A 421 9.03 -15.55 -18.79
N LYS A 422 10.01 -15.06 -19.57
CA LYS A 422 11.22 -15.79 -19.92
C LYS A 422 12.38 -15.32 -19.04
N ARG A 423 13.31 -16.20 -18.71
CA ARG A 423 14.58 -15.81 -18.10
C ARG A 423 15.37 -14.95 -19.10
N SER A 424 15.65 -13.72 -18.73
CA SER A 424 16.45 -12.79 -19.53
C SER A 424 17.71 -12.42 -18.77
N LEU A 425 18.85 -13.02 -19.19
CA LEU A 425 20.14 -12.70 -18.59
C LEU A 425 20.50 -11.21 -18.82
N SER A 426 20.13 -10.68 -19.99
CA SER A 426 20.38 -9.27 -20.32
C SER A 426 19.60 -8.33 -19.39
N LEU A 427 18.36 -8.65 -19.02
CA LEU A 427 17.59 -7.88 -18.06
C LEU A 427 18.24 -7.90 -16.67
N ILE A 428 18.64 -9.07 -16.20
CA ILE A 428 19.31 -9.22 -14.90
C ILE A 428 20.61 -8.41 -14.88
N LEU A 429 21.46 -8.54 -15.91
CA LEU A 429 22.71 -7.79 -16.01
C LEU A 429 22.47 -6.28 -16.07
N SER A 430 21.51 -5.81 -16.86
CA SER A 430 21.14 -4.38 -16.92
C SER A 430 20.73 -3.85 -15.54
N ILE A 431 19.91 -4.59 -14.79
CA ILE A 431 19.46 -4.20 -13.45
C ILE A 431 20.65 -4.20 -12.46
N LEU A 432 21.53 -5.20 -12.50
CA LEU A 432 22.68 -5.26 -11.61
C LEU A 432 23.68 -4.12 -11.89
N ILE A 433 23.98 -3.85 -13.16
CA ILE A 433 24.87 -2.74 -13.55
C ILE A 433 24.22 -1.40 -13.16
N PHE A 434 22.93 -1.22 -13.41
CA PHE A 434 22.18 -0.02 -13.02
C PHE A 434 22.23 0.20 -11.51
N SER A 435 21.98 -0.85 -10.72
CA SER A 435 22.01 -0.78 -9.25
C SER A 435 23.42 -0.44 -8.74
N PHE A 436 24.44 -1.05 -9.31
CA PHE A 436 25.85 -0.78 -8.94
C PHE A 436 26.24 0.67 -9.28
N LEU A 437 25.96 1.13 -10.49
CA LEU A 437 26.26 2.52 -10.90
C LEU A 437 25.51 3.52 -10.02
N THR A 438 24.23 3.29 -9.78
CA THR A 438 23.41 4.15 -8.92
C THR A 438 23.97 4.21 -7.50
N MET A 439 24.34 3.06 -6.92
CA MET A 439 24.95 2.99 -5.59
C MET A 439 26.28 3.74 -5.56
N LEU A 440 27.15 3.53 -6.56
CA LEU A 440 28.43 4.19 -6.67
C LEU A 440 28.29 5.71 -6.76
N PHE A 441 27.41 6.21 -7.64
CA PHE A 441 27.18 7.65 -7.80
C PHE A 441 26.59 8.30 -6.54
N ILE A 442 25.61 7.65 -5.90
CA ILE A 442 25.03 8.17 -4.67
C ILE A 442 26.04 8.16 -3.52
N PHE A 443 26.89 7.13 -3.43
CA PHE A 443 27.96 7.06 -2.45
C PHE A 443 28.99 8.16 -2.68
N LEU A 444 29.44 8.39 -3.91
CA LEU A 444 30.31 9.51 -4.26
C LEU A 444 29.67 10.86 -3.92
N THR A 445 28.37 11.01 -4.18
CA THR A 445 27.63 12.22 -3.78
C THR A 445 27.70 12.43 -2.27
N LYS A 446 27.51 11.40 -1.45
CA LYS A 446 27.64 11.50 0.03
C LYS A 446 29.05 11.92 0.44
N LEU A 447 30.08 11.46 -0.27
CA LEU A 447 31.48 11.75 0.06
C LEU A 447 31.83 13.23 -0.19
N TYR A 448 31.35 13.81 -1.31
CA TYR A 448 31.66 15.20 -1.71
C TYR A 448 30.67 16.23 -1.22
N LEU A 449 29.40 15.83 -0.99
CA LEU A 449 28.32 16.72 -0.53
C LEU A 449 27.75 16.18 0.79
N PRO A 450 28.29 16.64 1.94
CA PRO A 450 27.75 16.23 3.23
C PRO A 450 26.27 16.69 3.34
N PHE A 451 25.46 15.85 3.97
CA PHE A 451 24.03 16.10 4.11
C PHE A 451 23.78 17.27 5.07
N LYS A 452 23.62 18.45 4.49
CA LYS A 452 23.23 19.70 5.16
C LYS A 452 22.03 20.29 4.44
N PRO A 453 21.13 21.05 5.11
CA PRO A 453 19.95 21.63 4.46
C PRO A 453 20.27 22.41 3.18
N ALA A 454 21.36 23.17 3.17
CA ALA A 454 21.83 23.93 2.00
C ALA A 454 22.25 23.05 0.82
N ASN A 455 22.68 21.81 1.06
CA ASN A 455 23.15 20.88 0.05
C ASN A 455 22.04 19.98 -0.52
N ILE A 456 20.84 19.95 0.09
CA ILE A 456 19.74 19.06 -0.33
C ILE A 456 19.38 19.24 -1.81
N PRO A 457 19.22 20.47 -2.34
CA PRO A 457 18.92 20.65 -3.77
C PRO A 457 20.01 20.08 -4.68
N PHE A 458 21.29 20.24 -4.30
CA PHE A 458 22.43 19.72 -5.06
C PHE A 458 22.52 18.18 -4.99
N ILE A 459 22.21 17.59 -3.82
CA ILE A 459 22.17 16.13 -3.64
C ILE A 459 21.04 15.53 -4.50
N LEU A 460 19.86 16.15 -4.52
CA LEU A 460 18.75 15.73 -5.36
C LEU A 460 19.07 15.86 -6.84
N LEU A 461 19.68 16.97 -7.25
CA LEU A 461 20.08 17.18 -8.65
C LEU A 461 21.15 16.16 -9.07
N ALA A 462 22.18 15.94 -8.25
CA ALA A 462 23.22 14.94 -8.50
C ALA A 462 22.63 13.53 -8.57
N GLY A 463 21.68 13.20 -7.68
CA GLY A 463 20.94 11.95 -7.70
C GLY A 463 20.13 11.77 -9.00
N LEU A 464 19.42 12.78 -9.47
CA LEU A 464 18.66 12.74 -10.71
C LEU A 464 19.58 12.60 -11.94
N LEU A 465 20.65 13.37 -12.00
CA LEU A 465 21.63 13.29 -13.10
C LEU A 465 22.32 11.94 -13.16
N SER A 466 22.78 11.44 -12.01
CA SER A 466 23.45 10.14 -11.91
C SER A 466 22.53 8.98 -12.31
N THR A 467 21.27 9.01 -11.86
CA THR A 467 20.28 8.00 -12.26
C THR A 467 19.94 8.09 -13.75
N GLY A 468 19.87 9.31 -14.32
CA GLY A 468 19.68 9.50 -15.75
C GLY A 468 20.86 8.92 -16.57
N ILE A 469 22.10 9.16 -16.15
CA ILE A 469 23.30 8.62 -16.80
C ILE A 469 23.31 7.08 -16.68
N ALA A 470 23.08 6.54 -15.47
CA ALA A 470 23.02 5.10 -15.27
C ALA A 470 21.92 4.43 -16.11
N MET A 471 20.76 5.08 -16.24
CA MET A 471 19.64 4.61 -17.03
C MET A 471 19.97 4.50 -18.52
N ILE A 472 20.61 5.52 -19.08
CA ILE A 472 20.99 5.56 -20.49
C ILE A 472 22.09 4.54 -20.77
N SER A 473 23.14 4.48 -19.93
CA SER A 473 24.29 3.57 -20.10
C SER A 473 23.92 2.09 -20.00
N THR A 474 22.91 1.75 -19.21
CA THR A 474 22.48 0.36 -19.00
C THR A 474 21.36 -0.10 -19.93
N GLY A 475 20.79 0.81 -20.72
CA GLY A 475 19.66 0.53 -21.61
C GLY A 475 18.37 0.14 -20.83
N MET A 476 18.24 0.61 -19.59
CA MET A 476 17.01 0.38 -18.79
C MET A 476 15.77 0.96 -19.46
N ILE A 477 15.92 2.06 -20.23
CA ILE A 477 14.86 2.62 -21.05
C ILE A 477 15.34 2.68 -22.50
N LYS A 478 14.68 1.90 -23.37
CA LYS A 478 14.87 1.94 -24.81
C LYS A 478 13.85 2.90 -25.43
N LYS A 479 14.32 3.83 -26.27
CA LYS A 479 13.48 4.86 -26.90
C LYS A 479 12.25 4.30 -27.63
N ASN A 480 12.39 3.12 -28.23
CA ASN A 480 11.32 2.46 -29.00
C ASN A 480 10.26 1.77 -28.09
N GLU A 481 10.59 1.47 -26.84
CA GLU A 481 9.65 0.81 -25.91
C GLU A 481 8.59 1.79 -25.38
N TRP A 482 8.94 3.09 -25.28
CA TRP A 482 8.01 4.16 -24.87
C TRP A 482 6.93 4.43 -25.91
N THR A 483 7.31 4.47 -27.18
CA THR A 483 6.36 4.73 -28.28
C THR A 483 5.34 3.58 -28.43
N HIS A 484 5.74 2.35 -28.19
CA HIS A 484 4.82 1.18 -28.22
C HIS A 484 3.82 1.15 -27.07
N LEU A 485 4.25 1.42 -25.82
CA LEU A 485 3.34 1.46 -24.67
C LEU A 485 2.22 2.51 -24.81
N PHE A 486 2.55 3.67 -25.35
CA PHE A 486 1.57 4.74 -25.55
C PHE A 486 0.78 4.64 -26.85
N SER A 487 1.30 3.97 -27.89
CA SER A 487 0.60 3.82 -29.16
C SER A 487 -0.36 2.64 -29.20
N GLU A 488 -0.08 1.53 -28.49
CA GLU A 488 -1.01 0.37 -28.36
C GLU A 488 -2.08 0.58 -27.28
N THR A 489 -1.85 1.42 -26.29
CA THR A 489 -2.90 1.85 -25.34
C THR A 489 -3.86 2.86 -25.95
N ILE A 490 -3.51 3.46 -27.11
CA ILE A 490 -4.31 4.46 -27.83
C ILE A 490 -5.14 3.83 -28.96
N ARG A 491 -4.85 2.61 -29.37
CA ARG A 491 -5.68 1.81 -30.29
C ARG A 491 -6.57 0.84 -29.52
#